data_5babef519f6aa8f9f7d83d8b5d8eb095
#
_entry.id   5babef519f6aa8f9f7d83d8b5d8eb095
#
_cell.length_a   1.000
_cell.length_b   1.000
_cell.length_c   1.000
_cell.angle_alpha   90.00
_cell.angle_beta   90.00
_cell.angle_gamma   90.00
#
_symmetry.space_group_name_H-M   'P 1'
#
loop_
_entity.id
_entity.type
_entity.pdbx_description
1 polymer ?
#
loop_
_entity_poly.entity_id
_entity_poly.type
_entity_poly.pdbx_seq_one_letter_code
_entity_poly.pdbx_strand_id
1 'polypeptide(L)'
;MLGALGMQAAAMQANKETRSQSVAASFARELADKMRGNHAVAIKPTAADNPYLVPETTLTGTATFAAPPENCFATACSTPTAVGTWDMADWQNRLRNALPDPKIKVCFDRTPFAADGTAQWDCTNDGDITVLKMAWTSTSTDGKLQFTSGDMRPLIVTPLTAGTPN
;
A
#
# COMPACT_ATOMS: atom_id res chain seq x y z
N MET A 1 -29.68 20.98 -22.52
CA MET A 1 -29.67 19.71 -21.75
C MET A 1 -28.28 19.03 -21.65
N LEU A 2 -27.29 19.38 -22.44
CA LEU A 2 -25.93 18.79 -22.43
C LEU A 2 -25.09 19.12 -21.14
N GLY A 3 -25.34 20.25 -20.48
CA GLY A 3 -24.61 20.67 -19.29
C GLY A 3 -24.86 19.80 -18.04
N ALA A 4 -26.07 19.27 -17.87
CA ALA A 4 -26.42 18.46 -16.70
C ALA A 4 -25.74 17.09 -16.71
N LEU A 5 -25.54 16.48 -17.89
CA LEU A 5 -24.85 15.19 -18.02
C LEU A 5 -23.35 15.31 -17.74
N GLY A 6 -22.71 16.43 -18.12
CA GLY A 6 -21.32 16.68 -17.81
C GLY A 6 -21.05 16.85 -16.31
N MET A 7 -21.94 17.56 -15.60
CA MET A 7 -21.83 17.74 -14.15
C MET A 7 -22.02 16.41 -13.38
N GLN A 8 -22.94 15.55 -13.84
CA GLN A 8 -23.14 14.22 -13.24
C GLN A 8 -21.91 13.32 -13.41
N ALA A 9 -21.29 13.32 -14.60
CA ALA A 9 -20.09 12.54 -14.87
C ALA A 9 -18.91 13.00 -13.98
N ALA A 10 -18.71 14.31 -13.83
CA ALA A 10 -17.67 14.87 -12.95
C ALA A 10 -17.91 14.52 -11.47
N ALA A 11 -19.16 14.59 -11.01
CA ALA A 11 -19.51 14.20 -9.65
C ALA A 11 -19.27 12.71 -9.38
N MET A 12 -19.59 11.84 -10.33
CA MET A 12 -19.34 10.40 -10.21
C MET A 12 -17.84 10.10 -10.14
N GLN A 13 -17.02 10.79 -10.93
CA GLN A 13 -15.57 10.62 -10.91
C GLN A 13 -14.96 11.08 -9.57
N ALA A 14 -15.38 12.26 -9.08
CA ALA A 14 -14.93 12.76 -7.78
C ALA A 14 -15.29 11.79 -6.64
N ASN A 15 -16.48 11.20 -6.69
CA ASN A 15 -16.92 10.20 -5.72
C ASN A 15 -16.08 8.92 -5.77
N LYS A 16 -15.71 8.44 -6.97
CA LYS A 16 -14.84 7.26 -7.13
C LYS A 16 -13.46 7.53 -6.54
N GLU A 17 -12.88 8.69 -6.84
CA GLU A 17 -11.55 9.05 -6.33
C GLU A 17 -11.56 9.19 -4.80
N THR A 18 -12.55 9.88 -4.23
CA THR A 18 -12.72 10.00 -2.78
C THR A 18 -12.87 8.63 -2.11
N ARG A 19 -13.61 7.72 -2.74
CA ARG A 19 -13.75 6.34 -2.25
C ARG A 19 -12.41 5.61 -2.27
N SER A 20 -11.65 5.71 -3.36
CA SER A 20 -10.34 5.06 -3.48
C SER A 20 -9.37 5.58 -2.42
N GLN A 21 -9.33 6.88 -2.16
CA GLN A 21 -8.53 7.49 -1.10
C GLN A 21 -8.93 6.99 0.29
N SER A 22 -10.24 6.90 0.57
CA SER A 22 -10.75 6.39 1.84
C SER A 22 -10.39 4.91 2.05
N VAL A 23 -10.50 4.11 1.01
CA VAL A 23 -10.12 2.70 1.02
C VAL A 23 -8.62 2.57 1.27
N ALA A 24 -7.78 3.30 0.53
CA ALA A 24 -6.34 3.27 0.69
C ALA A 24 -5.90 3.69 2.11
N ALA A 25 -6.51 4.74 2.67
CA ALA A 25 -6.26 5.17 4.05
C ALA A 25 -6.65 4.09 5.08
N SER A 26 -7.75 3.37 4.84
CA SER A 26 -8.17 2.24 5.69
C SER A 26 -7.16 1.10 5.67
N PHE A 27 -6.69 0.72 4.49
CA PHE A 27 -5.67 -0.30 4.32
C PHE A 27 -4.32 0.10 4.95
N ALA A 28 -3.94 1.39 4.86
CA ALA A 28 -2.74 1.90 5.52
C ALA A 28 -2.82 1.77 7.06
N ARG A 29 -3.97 2.11 7.65
CA ARG A 29 -4.20 1.95 9.10
C ARG A 29 -4.17 0.49 9.51
N GLU A 30 -4.84 -0.38 8.76
CA GLU A 30 -4.84 -1.81 9.03
C GLU A 30 -3.41 -2.38 9.03
N LEU A 31 -2.59 -2.02 8.02
CA LEU A 31 -1.20 -2.47 7.97
C LEU A 31 -0.40 -1.97 9.17
N ALA A 32 -0.59 -0.70 9.55
CA ALA A 32 0.05 -0.15 10.75
C ALA A 32 -0.35 -0.92 12.02
N ASP A 33 -1.61 -1.33 12.16
CA ASP A 33 -2.08 -2.09 13.32
C ASP A 33 -1.52 -3.51 13.33
N LYS A 34 -1.45 -4.19 12.17
CA LYS A 34 -0.79 -5.50 12.04
C LYS A 34 0.69 -5.42 12.43
N MET A 35 1.41 -4.41 11.95
CA MET A 35 2.82 -4.19 12.30
C MET A 35 3.01 -3.88 13.78
N ARG A 36 2.12 -3.11 14.40
CA ARG A 36 2.15 -2.87 15.87
C ARG A 36 1.91 -4.16 16.65
N GLY A 37 0.99 -5.00 16.21
CA GLY A 37 0.71 -6.30 16.80
C GLY A 37 1.89 -7.29 16.71
N ASN A 38 2.76 -7.10 15.73
CA ASN A 38 3.94 -7.93 15.48
C ASN A 38 5.23 -7.07 15.46
N HIS A 39 5.34 -6.19 16.44
CA HIS A 39 6.37 -5.14 16.49
C HIS A 39 7.80 -5.67 16.39
N ALA A 40 8.10 -6.79 17.09
CA ALA A 40 9.44 -7.39 17.08
C ALA A 40 9.93 -7.83 15.69
N VAL A 41 9.00 -8.13 14.77
CA VAL A 41 9.30 -8.42 13.37
C VAL A 41 9.31 -7.13 12.55
N ALA A 42 8.34 -6.24 12.77
CA ALA A 42 8.14 -5.02 11.99
C ALA A 42 9.31 -4.02 12.05
N ILE A 43 10.13 -4.06 13.12
CA ILE A 43 11.31 -3.19 13.28
C ILE A 43 12.60 -3.76 12.67
N LYS A 44 12.59 -5.01 12.19
CA LYS A 44 13.80 -5.61 11.59
C LYS A 44 14.14 -4.94 10.27
N PRO A 45 15.42 -4.62 10.00
CA PRO A 45 15.81 -3.78 8.86
C PRO A 45 15.84 -4.53 7.52
N THR A 46 15.82 -5.86 7.53
CA THR A 46 15.98 -6.67 6.31
C THR A 46 14.68 -7.35 5.90
N ALA A 47 14.38 -7.38 4.62
CA ALA A 47 13.18 -8.05 4.11
C ALA A 47 13.17 -9.57 4.38
N ALA A 48 14.33 -10.18 4.59
CA ALA A 48 14.44 -11.60 4.96
C ALA A 48 13.83 -11.89 6.33
N ASP A 49 13.97 -10.95 7.27
CA ASP A 49 13.49 -11.08 8.65
C ASP A 49 12.19 -10.32 8.90
N ASN A 50 11.83 -9.42 8.00
CA ASN A 50 10.67 -8.53 8.10
C ASN A 50 9.80 -8.62 6.84
N PRO A 51 8.82 -9.52 6.81
CA PRO A 51 7.90 -9.68 5.66
C PRO A 51 7.04 -8.45 5.36
N TYR A 52 6.95 -7.50 6.29
CA TYR A 52 6.22 -6.25 6.06
C TYR A 52 6.96 -5.30 5.10
N LEU A 53 8.27 -5.46 4.92
CA LEU A 53 9.03 -4.69 3.92
C LEU A 53 8.75 -5.24 2.52
N VAL A 54 8.19 -4.39 1.66
CA VAL A 54 7.81 -4.76 0.30
C VAL A 54 8.51 -3.85 -0.69
N PRO A 55 9.23 -4.41 -1.67
CA PRO A 55 9.80 -3.62 -2.76
C PRO A 55 8.68 -2.96 -3.57
N GLU A 56 9.03 -1.99 -4.39
CA GLU A 56 8.09 -1.35 -5.29
C GLU A 56 7.42 -2.41 -6.19
N THR A 57 6.12 -2.60 -5.99
CA THR A 57 5.36 -3.70 -6.62
C THR A 57 3.99 -3.21 -7.06
N THR A 58 3.61 -3.52 -8.29
CA THR A 58 2.25 -3.31 -8.79
C THR A 58 1.45 -4.59 -8.62
N LEU A 59 0.32 -4.49 -7.91
CA LEU A 59 -0.55 -5.62 -7.62
C LEU A 59 -1.64 -5.71 -8.70
N THR A 60 -1.29 -6.25 -9.87
CA THR A 60 -2.27 -6.44 -10.95
C THR A 60 -3.23 -7.58 -10.66
N GLY A 61 -4.44 -7.54 -11.24
CA GLY A 61 -5.49 -8.55 -11.02
C GLY A 61 -5.08 -9.98 -11.40
N THR A 62 -4.05 -10.15 -12.24
CA THR A 62 -3.49 -11.45 -12.67
C THR A 62 -2.27 -11.88 -11.87
N ALA A 63 -1.76 -11.04 -10.98
CA ALA A 63 -0.62 -11.40 -10.14
C ALA A 63 -1.03 -12.52 -9.18
N THR A 64 -0.44 -13.70 -9.36
CA THR A 64 -0.53 -14.78 -8.39
C THR A 64 0.49 -14.49 -7.28
N PHE A 65 0.00 -14.11 -6.11
CA PHE A 65 0.86 -14.12 -4.93
C PHE A 65 1.09 -15.58 -4.52
N ALA A 66 2.33 -15.93 -4.26
CA ALA A 66 2.63 -17.21 -3.65
C ALA A 66 1.80 -17.34 -2.35
N ALA A 67 1.07 -18.42 -2.22
CA ALA A 67 0.37 -18.69 -0.98
C ALA A 67 1.40 -18.73 0.15
N PRO A 68 1.14 -18.06 1.28
CA PRO A 68 2.04 -18.13 2.41
C PRO A 68 2.16 -19.58 2.87
N PRO A 69 3.33 -20.00 3.35
CA PRO A 69 3.58 -21.40 3.73
C PRO A 69 2.68 -21.89 4.86
N GLU A 70 2.17 -20.97 5.67
CA GLU A 70 1.26 -21.26 6.77
C GLU A 70 -0.04 -20.47 6.62
N ASN A 71 -1.16 -21.09 6.98
CA ASN A 71 -2.47 -20.44 7.03
C ASN A 71 -2.82 -20.09 8.48
N CYS A 72 -2.46 -18.88 8.91
CA CYS A 72 -2.68 -18.41 10.27
C CYS A 72 -4.16 -18.21 10.64
N PHE A 73 -5.06 -18.26 9.66
CA PHE A 73 -6.49 -18.24 9.90
C PHE A 73 -7.02 -19.61 10.34
N ALA A 74 -6.47 -20.69 9.80
CA ALA A 74 -6.90 -22.05 10.12
C ALA A 74 -6.24 -22.60 11.39
N THR A 75 -4.97 -22.28 11.62
CA THR A 75 -4.17 -22.71 12.77
C THR A 75 -3.20 -21.59 13.17
N ALA A 76 -2.81 -21.57 14.45
CA ALA A 76 -1.80 -20.61 14.90
C ALA A 76 -0.50 -20.78 14.10
N CYS A 77 0.03 -19.67 13.58
CA CYS A 77 1.32 -19.68 12.90
C CYS A 77 2.46 -20.03 13.85
N SER A 78 3.47 -20.71 13.32
CA SER A 78 4.59 -21.26 14.09
C SER A 78 5.52 -20.17 14.67
N THR A 79 5.64 -19.05 13.98
CA THR A 79 6.55 -17.96 14.36
C THR A 79 5.94 -16.58 14.08
N PRO A 80 6.40 -15.52 14.78
CA PRO A 80 5.98 -14.14 14.47
C PRO A 80 6.30 -13.72 13.03
N THR A 81 7.38 -14.23 12.42
CA THR A 81 7.70 -13.97 11.01
C THR A 81 6.69 -14.64 10.08
N ALA A 82 6.23 -15.86 10.38
CA ALA A 82 5.16 -16.53 9.63
C ALA A 82 3.83 -15.75 9.72
N VAL A 83 3.51 -15.18 10.88
CA VAL A 83 2.37 -14.25 11.04
C VAL A 83 2.52 -13.05 10.10
N GLY A 84 3.68 -12.41 10.07
CA GLY A 84 3.92 -11.27 9.18
C GLY A 84 3.81 -11.63 7.70
N THR A 85 4.28 -12.81 7.31
CA THR A 85 4.15 -13.33 5.93
C THR A 85 2.69 -13.53 5.55
N TRP A 86 1.91 -14.14 6.44
CA TRP A 86 0.46 -14.32 6.26
C TRP A 86 -0.26 -12.96 6.17
N ASP A 87 0.01 -12.08 7.11
CA ASP A 87 -0.57 -10.74 7.16
C ASP A 87 -0.39 -9.98 5.85
N MET A 88 0.83 -9.99 5.31
CA MET A 88 1.15 -9.29 4.07
C MET A 88 0.50 -9.94 2.86
N ALA A 89 0.47 -11.27 2.77
CA ALA A 89 -0.18 -11.97 1.68
C ALA A 89 -1.70 -11.70 1.65
N ASP A 90 -2.37 -11.79 2.80
CA ASP A 90 -3.79 -11.48 2.92
C ASP A 90 -4.09 -10.01 2.61
N TRP A 91 -3.30 -9.10 3.18
CA TRP A 91 -3.46 -7.66 3.01
C TRP A 91 -3.29 -7.24 1.53
N GLN A 92 -2.23 -7.70 0.86
CA GLN A 92 -1.99 -7.41 -0.56
C GLN A 92 -3.10 -7.99 -1.44
N ASN A 93 -3.57 -9.20 -1.16
CA ASN A 93 -4.64 -9.84 -1.90
C ASN A 93 -5.97 -9.07 -1.80
N ARG A 94 -6.31 -8.57 -0.62
CA ARG A 94 -7.49 -7.74 -0.42
C ARG A 94 -7.35 -6.35 -1.04
N LEU A 95 -6.15 -5.74 -0.94
CA LEU A 95 -5.87 -4.43 -1.52
C LEU A 95 -6.04 -4.43 -3.04
N ARG A 96 -5.50 -5.45 -3.75
CA ARG A 96 -5.63 -5.55 -5.21
C ARG A 96 -7.08 -5.71 -5.68
N ASN A 97 -7.94 -6.29 -4.83
CA ASN A 97 -9.37 -6.41 -5.12
C ASN A 97 -10.16 -5.13 -4.78
N ALA A 98 -9.60 -4.26 -3.96
CA ALA A 98 -10.25 -3.05 -3.47
C ALA A 98 -9.90 -1.79 -4.28
N LEU A 99 -8.69 -1.75 -4.87
CA LEU A 99 -8.20 -0.64 -5.69
C LEU A 99 -7.80 -1.12 -7.08
N PRO A 100 -7.94 -0.27 -8.13
CA PRO A 100 -7.54 -0.62 -9.48
C PRO A 100 -6.01 -0.56 -9.62
N ASP A 101 -5.39 -1.71 -9.90
CA ASP A 101 -3.94 -1.90 -10.09
C ASP A 101 -3.08 -1.12 -9.09
N PRO A 102 -3.25 -1.36 -7.77
CA PRO A 102 -2.49 -0.60 -6.79
C PRO A 102 -1.01 -0.93 -6.88
N LYS A 103 -0.19 0.12 -6.79
CA LYS A 103 1.26 0.05 -6.67
C LYS A 103 1.63 0.41 -5.25
N ILE A 104 2.45 -0.41 -4.62
CA ILE A 104 2.85 -0.25 -3.23
C ILE A 104 4.36 -0.34 -3.06
N LYS A 105 4.84 0.27 -2.00
CA LYS A 105 6.18 0.07 -1.43
C LYS A 105 6.11 0.26 0.08
N VAL A 106 6.76 -0.62 0.83
CA VAL A 106 6.92 -0.50 2.29
C VAL A 106 8.39 -0.59 2.61
N CYS A 107 8.95 0.44 3.19
CA CYS A 107 10.38 0.58 3.44
C CYS A 107 10.67 1.50 4.62
N PHE A 108 11.87 1.41 5.17
CA PHE A 108 12.38 2.45 6.06
C PHE A 108 12.75 3.69 5.23
N ASP A 109 12.25 4.86 5.63
CA ASP A 109 12.47 6.08 4.85
C ASP A 109 12.43 7.35 5.72
N ARG A 110 13.55 8.08 5.72
CA ARG A 110 13.66 9.39 6.38
C ARG A 110 13.16 10.53 5.53
N THR A 111 13.20 10.38 4.21
CA THR A 111 12.90 11.44 3.26
C THR A 111 11.90 10.98 2.21
N PRO A 112 10.65 10.68 2.61
CA PRO A 112 9.62 10.17 1.69
C PRO A 112 9.17 11.20 0.64
N PHE A 113 9.59 12.45 0.80
CA PHE A 113 9.31 13.55 -0.11
C PHE A 113 10.61 14.13 -0.65
N ALA A 114 10.61 14.50 -1.92
CA ALA A 114 11.70 15.24 -2.55
C ALA A 114 11.79 16.68 -2.01
N ALA A 115 12.86 17.38 -2.34
CA ALA A 115 13.08 18.76 -1.88
C ALA A 115 11.98 19.75 -2.30
N ASP A 116 11.28 19.46 -3.39
CA ASP A 116 10.12 20.24 -3.88
C ASP A 116 8.79 19.86 -3.19
N GLY A 117 8.83 18.98 -2.20
CA GLY A 117 7.65 18.48 -1.48
C GLY A 117 6.87 17.40 -2.18
N THR A 118 7.31 16.91 -3.35
CA THR A 118 6.63 15.84 -4.06
C THR A 118 6.97 14.47 -3.48
N ALA A 119 5.96 13.59 -3.38
CA ALA A 119 6.17 12.21 -2.94
C ALA A 119 7.04 11.44 -3.93
N GLN A 120 7.92 10.59 -3.44
CA GLN A 120 8.84 9.78 -4.26
C GLN A 120 8.79 8.31 -3.87
N TRP A 121 9.06 7.42 -4.86
CA TRP A 121 9.11 5.98 -4.61
C TRP A 121 10.40 5.53 -3.94
N ASP A 122 11.50 6.25 -4.17
CA ASP A 122 12.78 5.91 -3.58
C ASP A 122 12.73 6.00 -2.06
N CYS A 123 13.42 5.09 -1.40
CA CYS A 123 13.54 5.02 0.04
C CYS A 123 15.01 5.13 0.44
N THR A 124 15.27 5.76 1.56
CA THR A 124 16.62 5.81 2.13
C THR A 124 17.08 4.44 2.64
N ASN A 125 16.12 3.53 2.91
CA ASN A 125 16.34 2.20 3.53
C ASN A 125 17.10 2.29 4.86
N ASP A 126 16.98 3.42 5.54
CA ASP A 126 17.53 3.67 6.86
C ASP A 126 16.56 4.48 7.71
N GLY A 127 16.88 4.68 8.98
CA GLY A 127 16.03 5.41 9.92
C GLY A 127 15.08 4.51 10.67
N ASP A 128 14.22 5.15 11.47
CA ASP A 128 13.43 4.51 12.52
C ASP A 128 11.95 4.41 12.17
N ILE A 129 11.57 4.86 10.97
CA ILE A 129 10.17 4.93 10.54
C ILE A 129 9.99 4.09 9.29
N THR A 130 9.10 3.11 9.37
CA THR A 130 8.62 2.39 8.21
C THR A 130 7.49 3.19 7.57
N VAL A 131 7.56 3.38 6.26
CA VAL A 131 6.60 4.17 5.47
C VAL A 131 5.94 3.29 4.42
N LEU A 132 4.62 3.39 4.33
CA LEU A 132 3.86 2.88 3.19
C LEU A 132 3.73 3.98 2.15
N LYS A 133 4.09 3.66 0.92
CA LYS A 133 3.85 4.46 -0.28
C LYS A 133 2.88 3.72 -1.17
N MET A 134 1.84 4.39 -1.65
CA MET A 134 0.77 3.76 -2.43
C MET A 134 0.27 4.67 -3.54
N ALA A 135 0.02 4.09 -4.71
CA ALA A 135 -0.70 4.70 -5.82
C ALA A 135 -1.68 3.68 -6.42
N TRP A 136 -2.62 4.13 -7.23
CA TRP A 136 -3.56 3.27 -7.97
C TRP A 136 -3.93 3.91 -9.30
N THR A 137 -4.41 3.10 -10.23
CA THR A 137 -4.88 3.57 -11.54
C THR A 137 -6.15 4.41 -11.39
N SER A 138 -6.19 5.56 -12.05
CA SER A 138 -7.33 6.45 -12.10
C SER A 138 -7.76 6.69 -13.54
N THR A 139 -9.07 6.81 -13.79
CA THR A 139 -9.65 7.10 -15.09
C THR A 139 -10.33 8.47 -15.06
N SER A 140 -10.25 9.22 -16.15
CA SER A 140 -10.97 10.48 -16.29
C SER A 140 -12.46 10.27 -16.62
N THR A 141 -13.25 11.36 -16.64
CA THR A 141 -14.69 11.33 -16.90
C THR A 141 -15.05 10.84 -18.30
N ASP A 142 -14.13 10.90 -19.25
CA ASP A 142 -14.28 10.38 -20.62
C ASP A 142 -13.88 8.88 -20.75
N GLY A 143 -13.58 8.22 -19.62
CA GLY A 143 -13.18 6.81 -19.56
C GLY A 143 -11.74 6.54 -19.97
N LYS A 144 -10.94 7.57 -20.29
CA LYS A 144 -9.53 7.40 -20.57
C LYS A 144 -8.73 7.24 -19.29
N LEU A 145 -7.67 6.45 -19.37
CA LEU A 145 -6.71 6.34 -18.29
C LEU A 145 -6.08 7.72 -18.04
N GLN A 146 -6.32 8.29 -16.89
CA GLN A 146 -5.74 9.55 -16.47
C GLN A 146 -4.33 9.33 -15.97
N PHE A 147 -4.16 8.23 -15.21
CA PHE A 147 -2.88 7.79 -14.69
C PHE A 147 -2.86 6.27 -14.58
N THR A 148 -1.73 5.67 -14.86
CA THR A 148 -1.43 4.27 -14.52
C THR A 148 -0.55 4.23 -13.28
N SER A 149 -0.75 3.28 -12.41
CA SER A 149 0.04 3.15 -11.18
C SER A 149 1.55 2.98 -11.45
N GLY A 150 1.92 2.54 -12.67
CA GLY A 150 3.31 2.40 -13.09
C GLY A 150 4.06 3.73 -13.22
N ASP A 151 3.38 4.76 -13.72
CA ASP A 151 3.98 6.06 -14.04
C ASP A 151 3.72 7.12 -12.98
N MET A 152 2.91 6.80 -11.97
CA MET A 152 2.52 7.76 -10.93
C MET A 152 3.53 7.86 -9.80
N ARG A 153 3.65 9.05 -9.25
CA ARG A 153 4.20 9.25 -7.90
C ARG A 153 3.26 8.65 -6.85
N PRO A 154 3.75 8.35 -5.64
CA PRO A 154 2.86 7.94 -4.56
C PRO A 154 1.76 8.97 -4.32
N LEU A 155 0.50 8.51 -4.28
CA LEU A 155 -0.67 9.32 -3.93
C LEU A 155 -0.86 9.40 -2.41
N ILE A 156 -0.47 8.34 -1.72
CA ILE A 156 -0.45 8.25 -0.26
C ILE A 156 0.94 7.88 0.20
N VAL A 157 1.41 8.62 1.20
CA VAL A 157 2.62 8.34 1.97
C VAL A 157 2.23 8.38 3.44
N THR A 158 2.31 7.24 4.10
CA THR A 158 1.86 7.11 5.49
C THR A 158 2.91 6.41 6.33
N PRO A 159 3.35 7.01 7.44
CA PRO A 159 4.18 6.31 8.42
C PRO A 159 3.37 5.19 9.09
N LEU A 160 3.95 4.01 9.20
CA LEU A 160 3.31 2.82 9.75
C LEU A 160 3.74 2.54 11.19
N THR A 161 5.03 2.41 11.43
CA THR A 161 5.60 2.16 12.75
C THR A 161 6.81 3.04 12.99
N ALA A 162 7.05 3.38 14.25
CA ALA A 162 8.29 3.96 14.72
C ALA A 162 8.98 2.96 15.65
N GLY A 163 10.27 2.80 15.50
CA GLY A 163 11.09 1.97 16.37
C GLY A 163 12.42 1.64 15.74
N THR A 164 13.49 1.82 16.51
CA THR A 164 14.82 1.39 16.12
C THR A 164 14.94 -0.12 16.26
N PRO A 165 15.55 -0.80 15.28
CA PRO A 165 16.07 -2.14 15.50
C PRO A 165 17.12 -2.06 16.63
N ASN A 166 16.89 -2.80 17.72
CA ASN A 166 17.91 -3.03 18.74
C ASN A 166 18.98 -3.98 18.21
#